data_b0186f4d363c63790e4940f0b451cd3f
#
_entry.id   b0186f4d363c63790e4940f0b451cd3f
#
_cell.length_a   1.000
_cell.length_b   1.000
_cell.length_c   1.000
_cell.angle_alpha   90.00
_cell.angle_beta   90.00
_cell.angle_gamma   90.00
#
_symmetry.space_group_name_H-M   'P 1'
#
loop_
_entity.id
_entity.type
_entity.pdbx_description
1 polymer ?
#
loop_
_entity_poly.entity_id
_entity_poly.type
_entity_poly.pdbx_seq_one_letter_code
_entity_poly.pdbx_strand_id
1 'polypeptide(L)'
;SEMCIRDRNCTEALNIVIKGLCVPGCRFICSSLDHNAVIRPLEALRRSGTADYDIAPVGKTDDETAANFKRLFRSSTRAVICTGASNVFGERLPTAKLARLAHENGALFILDAAQTAGIVNIDMRRDEIDFLCTAGHKGLYGPMGTGLLVINSDEHLNSLIEGGTGSFSAVLSQPEIYPDRFESGTLNVPGILSLGEGIRFVSDRGVSRIYKSEQGHIADIYKALKNISNVRLYTDPFSSEKSYVPLLSFNVVGLHSEQTAALLANDNIAVRAGLHCAPSAHKTYGTLREGTVRIAPSIFTKKQDVNLLLTSVVKIAKNS
;
A
#
# COMPACT_ATOMS: atom_id res chain seq x y z
N SER A 1 -22.13 -6.35 9.27
CA SER A 1 -21.85 -4.91 9.50
C SER A 1 -20.36 -4.72 9.48
N GLU A 2 -19.89 -3.74 8.73
CA GLU A 2 -18.47 -3.36 8.70
C GLU A 2 -18.05 -2.83 10.07
N MET A 3 -16.88 -3.25 10.54
CA MET A 3 -16.28 -2.79 11.79
C MET A 3 -14.97 -2.07 11.51
N CYS A 4 -14.74 -0.95 12.19
CA CYS A 4 -13.53 -0.16 12.05
C CYS A 4 -12.72 -0.22 13.35
N ILE A 5 -11.48 -0.68 13.26
CA ILE A 5 -10.48 -0.72 14.34
C ILE A 5 -9.47 0.40 14.09
N ARG A 6 -9.15 1.16 15.13
CA ARG A 6 -8.23 2.30 15.08
C ARG A 6 -6.83 1.85 15.46
N ASP A 7 -5.94 1.84 14.47
CA ASP A 7 -4.57 1.38 14.61
C ASP A 7 -3.55 2.52 14.62
N ARG A 8 -2.32 2.22 14.97
CA ARG A 8 -1.20 3.16 14.91
C ARG A 8 -0.67 3.38 13.49
N ASN A 9 -0.86 2.41 12.59
CA ASN A 9 -0.42 2.48 11.19
C ASN A 9 -0.89 1.23 10.42
N CYS A 10 -0.81 1.27 9.09
CA CYS A 10 -1.16 0.14 8.22
C CYS A 10 -0.38 -1.16 8.53
N THR A 11 0.88 -1.06 8.99
CA THR A 11 1.70 -2.24 9.33
C THR A 11 1.10 -2.99 10.51
N GLU A 12 0.58 -2.29 11.52
CA GLU A 12 -0.10 -2.91 12.66
C GLU A 12 -1.41 -3.58 12.21
N ALA A 13 -2.25 -2.88 11.42
CA ALA A 13 -3.47 -3.42 10.84
C ALA A 13 -3.21 -4.73 10.07
N LEU A 14 -2.19 -4.75 9.21
CA LEU A 14 -1.78 -5.95 8.47
C LEU A 14 -1.31 -7.07 9.40
N ASN A 15 -0.53 -6.75 10.45
CA ASN A 15 -0.09 -7.76 11.41
C ASN A 15 -1.27 -8.36 12.21
N ILE A 16 -2.26 -7.55 12.59
CA ILE A 16 -3.47 -8.02 13.27
C ILE A 16 -4.18 -9.05 12.40
N VAL A 17 -4.40 -8.75 11.12
CA VAL A 17 -5.12 -9.66 10.23
C VAL A 17 -4.29 -10.90 9.88
N ILE A 18 -3.02 -10.72 9.46
CA ILE A 18 -2.16 -11.84 9.03
C ILE A 18 -1.95 -12.83 10.17
N LYS A 19 -1.59 -12.32 11.35
CA LYS A 19 -1.35 -13.18 12.52
C LYS A 19 -2.63 -13.69 13.16
N GLY A 20 -3.69 -12.85 13.15
CA GLY A 20 -5.00 -13.21 13.67
C GLY A 20 -5.68 -14.34 12.90
N LEU A 21 -5.50 -14.41 11.58
CA LEU A 21 -6.01 -15.47 10.71
C LEU A 21 -5.13 -16.72 10.70
N CYS A 22 -3.90 -16.64 11.22
CA CYS A 22 -2.93 -17.70 11.10
C CYS A 22 -3.33 -18.91 11.96
N VAL A 23 -3.43 -20.06 11.31
CA VAL A 23 -3.58 -21.37 11.96
C VAL A 23 -2.42 -22.27 11.53
N PRO A 24 -1.98 -23.25 12.35
CA PRO A 24 -0.88 -24.13 11.99
C PRO A 24 -1.08 -24.81 10.63
N GLY A 25 -0.07 -24.71 9.76
CA GLY A 25 -0.08 -25.31 8.42
C GLY A 25 -0.84 -24.53 7.35
N CYS A 26 -1.43 -23.39 7.67
CA CYS A 26 -2.08 -22.55 6.66
C CYS A 26 -1.08 -21.89 5.72
N ARG A 27 -1.57 -21.44 4.56
CA ARG A 27 -0.81 -20.72 3.55
C ARG A 27 -1.44 -19.39 3.23
N PHE A 28 -0.59 -18.44 2.84
CA PHE A 28 -1.00 -17.16 2.29
C PHE A 28 -0.46 -17.00 0.87
N ILE A 29 -1.15 -16.21 0.06
CA ILE A 29 -0.67 -15.78 -1.25
C ILE A 29 -0.57 -14.27 -1.22
N CYS A 30 0.58 -13.71 -1.62
CA CYS A 30 0.76 -12.28 -1.75
C CYS A 30 1.32 -11.93 -3.14
N SER A 31 1.34 -10.64 -3.50
CA SER A 31 1.85 -10.20 -4.79
C SER A 31 3.34 -9.90 -4.77
N SER A 32 3.98 -9.93 -5.93
CA SER A 32 5.37 -9.47 -6.09
C SER A 32 5.55 -7.95 -5.92
N LEU A 33 4.46 -7.19 -5.79
CA LEU A 33 4.50 -5.74 -5.53
C LEU A 33 4.22 -5.36 -4.07
N ASP A 34 4.00 -6.35 -3.19
CA ASP A 34 3.67 -6.08 -1.79
C ASP A 34 4.83 -5.45 -1.01
N HIS A 35 4.44 -4.57 -0.10
CA HIS A 35 5.33 -3.89 0.82
C HIS A 35 5.85 -4.83 1.92
N ASN A 36 6.98 -4.51 2.55
CA ASN A 36 7.53 -5.25 3.70
C ASN A 36 6.56 -5.40 4.87
N ALA A 37 5.53 -4.56 4.98
CA ALA A 37 4.47 -4.71 5.98
C ALA A 37 3.65 -5.99 5.80
N VAL A 38 3.62 -6.55 4.59
CA VAL A 38 3.03 -7.85 4.25
C VAL A 38 4.09 -8.95 4.30
N ILE A 39 5.21 -8.75 3.61
CA ILE A 39 6.23 -9.81 3.44
C ILE A 39 6.88 -10.20 4.76
N ARG A 40 7.23 -9.24 5.64
CA ARG A 40 7.93 -9.54 6.89
C ARG A 40 7.11 -10.36 7.90
N PRO A 41 5.84 -10.07 8.18
CA PRO A 41 5.04 -10.94 9.04
C PRO A 41 4.84 -12.34 8.44
N LEU A 42 4.64 -12.47 7.11
CA LEU A 42 4.56 -13.77 6.45
C LEU A 42 5.87 -14.56 6.58
N GLU A 43 7.00 -13.91 6.35
CA GLU A 43 8.32 -14.53 6.52
C GLU A 43 8.59 -14.94 7.99
N ALA A 44 8.11 -14.15 8.95
CA ALA A 44 8.21 -14.52 10.37
C ALA A 44 7.40 -15.79 10.68
N LEU A 45 6.18 -15.90 10.15
CA LEU A 45 5.34 -17.11 10.29
C LEU A 45 5.97 -18.33 9.60
N ARG A 46 6.59 -18.15 8.44
CA ARG A 46 7.31 -19.22 7.75
C ARG A 46 8.51 -19.71 8.55
N ARG A 47 9.31 -18.80 9.10
CA ARG A 47 10.49 -19.13 9.92
C ARG A 47 10.13 -19.84 11.23
N SER A 48 8.98 -19.52 11.82
CA SER A 48 8.48 -20.23 13.00
C SER A 48 7.86 -21.60 12.68
N GLY A 49 7.69 -21.94 11.40
CA GLY A 49 7.03 -23.17 10.96
C GLY A 49 5.51 -23.17 11.19
N THR A 50 4.91 -22.01 11.48
CA THR A 50 3.48 -21.89 11.77
C THR A 50 2.65 -21.85 10.48
N ALA A 51 3.09 -21.08 9.49
CA ALA A 51 2.42 -20.95 8.19
C ALA A 51 3.46 -20.80 7.08
N ASP A 52 3.01 -20.90 5.84
CA ASP A 52 3.86 -20.68 4.66
C ASP A 52 3.20 -19.67 3.72
N TYR A 53 3.92 -19.17 2.72
CA TYR A 53 3.36 -18.24 1.74
C TYR A 53 4.00 -18.38 0.37
N ASP A 54 3.24 -17.98 -0.66
CA ASP A 54 3.67 -17.92 -2.03
C ASP A 54 3.58 -16.46 -2.54
N ILE A 55 4.51 -16.06 -3.40
CA ILE A 55 4.51 -14.73 -4.03
C ILE A 55 4.06 -14.89 -5.48
N ALA A 56 2.89 -14.36 -5.81
CA ALA A 56 2.36 -14.33 -7.17
C ALA A 56 3.07 -13.25 -8.00
N PRO A 57 3.68 -13.59 -9.14
CA PRO A 57 4.20 -12.59 -10.07
C PRO A 57 3.06 -11.72 -10.60
N VAL A 58 3.27 -10.42 -10.66
CA VAL A 58 2.35 -9.53 -11.36
C VAL A 58 2.64 -9.62 -12.86
N GLY A 59 1.60 -9.87 -13.65
CA GLY A 59 1.68 -10.03 -15.11
C GLY A 59 1.57 -8.70 -15.85
N LYS A 60 1.66 -8.74 -17.17
CA LYS A 60 1.52 -7.56 -18.05
C LYS A 60 0.08 -7.05 -18.07
N THR A 61 -0.89 -7.94 -17.91
CA THR A 61 -2.32 -7.62 -17.85
C THR A 61 -2.93 -8.05 -16.52
N ASP A 62 -4.12 -7.57 -16.22
CA ASP A 62 -4.90 -7.97 -15.05
C ASP A 62 -5.29 -9.46 -15.13
N ASP A 63 -5.55 -9.98 -16.33
CA ASP A 63 -5.85 -11.40 -16.55
C ASP A 63 -4.64 -12.30 -16.29
N GLU A 64 -3.49 -11.90 -16.75
CA GLU A 64 -2.23 -12.61 -16.48
C GLU A 64 -1.91 -12.61 -15.00
N THR A 65 -2.09 -11.46 -14.33
CA THR A 65 -1.92 -11.35 -12.87
C THR A 65 -2.85 -12.32 -12.15
N ALA A 66 -4.14 -12.33 -12.47
CA ALA A 66 -5.11 -13.25 -11.86
C ALA A 66 -4.76 -14.73 -12.14
N ALA A 67 -4.32 -15.06 -13.34
CA ALA A 67 -3.88 -16.40 -13.69
C ALA A 67 -2.67 -16.86 -12.87
N ASN A 68 -1.73 -15.96 -12.59
CA ASN A 68 -0.57 -16.26 -11.74
C ASN A 68 -0.98 -16.54 -10.29
N PHE A 69 -1.92 -15.76 -9.72
CA PHE A 69 -2.50 -16.07 -8.41
C PHE A 69 -3.23 -17.41 -8.41
N LYS A 70 -4.05 -17.68 -9.44
CA LYS A 70 -4.85 -18.92 -9.54
C LYS A 70 -4.01 -20.19 -9.45
N ARG A 71 -2.80 -20.20 -10.00
CA ARG A 71 -1.88 -21.36 -9.99
C ARG A 71 -1.33 -21.69 -8.60
N LEU A 72 -1.42 -20.75 -7.64
CA LEU A 72 -0.83 -20.89 -6.30
C LEU A 72 -1.82 -21.38 -5.26
N PHE A 73 -3.13 -21.40 -5.54
CA PHE A 73 -4.14 -21.87 -4.60
C PHE A 73 -3.96 -23.35 -4.26
N ARG A 74 -4.11 -23.65 -3.00
CA ARG A 74 -4.10 -24.99 -2.40
C ARG A 74 -5.22 -25.09 -1.38
N SER A 75 -5.60 -26.29 -0.99
CA SER A 75 -6.64 -26.53 0.05
C SER A 75 -6.29 -25.89 1.40
N SER A 76 -5.01 -25.62 1.67
CA SER A 76 -4.53 -24.93 2.87
C SER A 76 -4.43 -23.41 2.71
N THR A 77 -4.79 -22.83 1.55
CA THR A 77 -4.73 -21.38 1.34
C THR A 77 -5.78 -20.70 2.21
N ARG A 78 -5.33 -19.91 3.18
CA ARG A 78 -6.18 -19.22 4.15
C ARG A 78 -6.63 -17.85 3.64
N ALA A 79 -5.70 -17.09 3.06
CA ALA A 79 -6.02 -15.78 2.51
C ALA A 79 -5.07 -15.37 1.38
N VAL A 80 -5.59 -14.50 0.51
CA VAL A 80 -4.84 -13.69 -0.43
C VAL A 80 -4.63 -12.31 0.17
N ILE A 81 -3.39 -11.82 0.15
CA ILE A 81 -3.04 -10.46 0.57
C ILE A 81 -2.52 -9.72 -0.65
N CYS A 82 -3.04 -8.55 -0.89
CA CYS A 82 -2.67 -7.80 -2.07
C CYS A 82 -2.62 -6.30 -1.79
N THR A 83 -1.52 -5.65 -2.19
CA THR A 83 -1.52 -4.20 -2.21
C THR A 83 -2.47 -3.68 -3.30
N GLY A 84 -3.23 -2.64 -2.98
CA GLY A 84 -4.10 -2.00 -3.97
C GLY A 84 -3.32 -1.29 -5.08
N ALA A 85 -2.12 -0.81 -4.75
CA ALA A 85 -1.15 -0.28 -5.71
C ALA A 85 0.28 -0.35 -5.16
N SER A 86 1.24 -0.56 -6.05
CA SER A 86 2.67 -0.52 -5.72
C SER A 86 3.06 0.85 -5.15
N ASN A 87 3.68 0.85 -3.97
CA ASN A 87 4.22 2.07 -3.38
C ASN A 87 5.51 2.56 -4.05
N VAL A 88 6.03 1.82 -5.04
CA VAL A 88 7.22 2.17 -5.81
C VAL A 88 6.84 2.61 -7.21
N PHE A 89 6.05 1.82 -7.93
CA PHE A 89 5.78 1.99 -9.35
C PHE A 89 4.39 2.53 -9.65
N GLY A 90 3.55 2.70 -8.64
CA GLY A 90 2.19 3.21 -8.78
C GLY A 90 1.22 2.25 -9.45
N GLU A 91 1.67 1.12 -9.99
CA GLU A 91 0.84 0.12 -10.66
C GLU A 91 -0.23 -0.41 -9.71
N ARG A 92 -1.49 -0.34 -10.14
CA ARG A 92 -2.65 -0.88 -9.42
C ARG A 92 -2.83 -2.34 -9.76
N LEU A 93 -3.22 -3.13 -8.76
CA LEU A 93 -3.58 -4.52 -8.96
C LEU A 93 -5.12 -4.66 -9.10
N PRO A 94 -5.58 -5.72 -9.80
CA PRO A 94 -7.01 -5.97 -10.04
C PRO A 94 -7.69 -6.55 -8.78
N THR A 95 -7.75 -5.78 -7.70
CA THR A 95 -8.13 -6.24 -6.36
C THR A 95 -9.51 -6.91 -6.31
N ALA A 96 -10.54 -6.33 -6.95
CA ALA A 96 -11.86 -6.95 -7.02
C ALA A 96 -11.87 -8.31 -7.75
N LYS A 97 -11.02 -8.47 -8.76
CA LYS A 97 -10.86 -9.76 -9.46
C LYS A 97 -10.14 -10.78 -8.61
N LEU A 98 -9.11 -10.34 -7.87
CA LEU A 98 -8.34 -11.20 -6.96
C LEU A 98 -9.16 -11.59 -5.73
N ALA A 99 -10.03 -10.71 -5.22
CA ALA A 99 -10.95 -11.01 -4.13
C ALA A 99 -11.95 -12.10 -4.53
N ARG A 100 -12.62 -11.96 -5.67
CA ARG A 100 -13.50 -13.01 -6.21
C ARG A 100 -12.77 -14.34 -6.40
N LEU A 101 -11.56 -14.29 -6.98
CA LEU A 101 -10.75 -15.49 -7.15
C LEU A 101 -10.39 -16.15 -5.80
N ALA A 102 -10.12 -15.38 -4.76
CA ALA A 102 -9.88 -15.89 -3.42
C ALA A 102 -11.12 -16.62 -2.90
N HIS A 103 -12.29 -15.99 -2.96
CA HIS A 103 -13.55 -16.58 -2.49
C HIS A 103 -13.95 -17.84 -3.29
N GLU A 104 -13.77 -17.85 -4.61
CA GLU A 104 -13.98 -19.04 -5.45
C GLU A 104 -13.12 -20.24 -5.02
N ASN A 105 -12.00 -19.99 -4.32
CA ASN A 105 -11.11 -21.03 -3.80
C ASN A 105 -11.19 -21.19 -2.26
N GLY A 106 -12.24 -20.63 -1.62
CA GLY A 106 -12.47 -20.74 -0.18
C GLY A 106 -11.46 -19.98 0.70
N ALA A 107 -10.77 -19.00 0.12
CA ALA A 107 -9.82 -18.15 0.82
C ALA A 107 -10.37 -16.73 1.03
N LEU A 108 -9.89 -16.04 2.06
CA LEU A 108 -10.22 -14.66 2.36
C LEU A 108 -9.37 -13.68 1.53
N PHE A 109 -9.83 -12.42 1.42
CA PHE A 109 -9.08 -11.37 0.74
C PHE A 109 -8.76 -10.19 1.66
N ILE A 110 -7.46 -9.87 1.76
CA ILE A 110 -6.92 -8.77 2.57
C ILE A 110 -6.34 -7.71 1.63
N LEU A 111 -6.89 -6.51 1.69
CA LEU A 111 -6.42 -5.37 0.90
C LEU A 111 -5.47 -4.49 1.73
N ASP A 112 -4.20 -4.39 1.31
CA ASP A 112 -3.35 -3.28 1.72
C ASP A 112 -3.70 -2.04 0.89
N ALA A 113 -4.53 -1.18 1.47
CA ALA A 113 -5.01 0.05 0.85
C ALA A 113 -4.12 1.26 1.15
N ALA A 114 -2.89 1.07 1.64
CA ALA A 114 -2.00 2.17 2.04
C ALA A 114 -1.67 3.16 0.91
N GLN A 115 -1.80 2.77 -0.35
CA GLN A 115 -1.58 3.63 -1.52
C GLN A 115 -2.88 3.97 -2.27
N THR A 116 -4.01 3.40 -1.88
CA THR A 116 -5.28 3.54 -2.61
C THR A 116 -6.37 4.21 -1.79
N ALA A 117 -6.39 4.06 -0.46
CA ALA A 117 -7.34 4.76 0.40
C ALA A 117 -7.21 6.29 0.24
N GLY A 118 -8.32 6.96 -0.04
CA GLY A 118 -8.37 8.41 -0.32
C GLY A 118 -7.96 8.83 -1.74
N ILE A 119 -7.42 7.90 -2.54
CA ILE A 119 -6.95 8.14 -3.93
C ILE A 119 -7.83 7.41 -4.95
N VAL A 120 -8.30 6.21 -4.61
CA VAL A 120 -9.16 5.39 -5.46
C VAL A 120 -10.44 5.07 -4.71
N ASN A 121 -11.57 5.05 -5.42
CA ASN A 121 -12.83 4.59 -4.85
C ASN A 121 -12.74 3.09 -4.56
N ILE A 122 -12.92 2.73 -3.30
CA ILE A 122 -12.95 1.35 -2.81
C ILE A 122 -14.32 1.12 -2.19
N ASP A 123 -14.97 0.06 -2.58
CA ASP A 123 -16.23 -0.40 -1.98
C ASP A 123 -16.03 -1.86 -1.54
N MET A 124 -15.87 -2.08 -0.24
CA MET A 124 -15.52 -3.39 0.29
C MET A 124 -16.57 -4.46 -0.02
N ARG A 125 -17.87 -4.09 -0.05
CA ARG A 125 -18.93 -5.05 -0.34
C ARG A 125 -19.00 -5.41 -1.81
N ARG A 126 -19.00 -4.40 -2.70
CA ARG A 126 -19.00 -4.60 -4.15
C ARG A 126 -17.76 -5.36 -4.62
N ASP A 127 -16.60 -5.02 -4.05
CA ASP A 127 -15.30 -5.53 -4.45
C ASP A 127 -14.91 -6.81 -3.66
N GLU A 128 -15.83 -7.30 -2.79
CA GLU A 128 -15.70 -8.54 -2.02
C GLU A 128 -14.43 -8.58 -1.16
N ILE A 129 -14.13 -7.46 -0.49
CA ILE A 129 -12.94 -7.33 0.38
C ILE A 129 -13.32 -7.68 1.82
N ASP A 130 -12.65 -8.67 2.43
CA ASP A 130 -12.90 -9.10 3.81
C ASP A 130 -12.23 -8.18 4.82
N PHE A 131 -10.98 -7.78 4.54
CA PHE A 131 -10.19 -6.91 5.41
C PHE A 131 -9.51 -5.82 4.61
N LEU A 132 -9.65 -4.58 5.06
CA LEU A 132 -8.95 -3.43 4.49
C LEU A 132 -8.05 -2.80 5.54
N CYS A 133 -6.75 -2.71 5.22
CA CYS A 133 -5.73 -2.09 6.06
C CYS A 133 -5.22 -0.80 5.42
N THR A 134 -5.16 0.31 6.16
CA THR A 134 -4.65 1.57 5.61
C THR A 134 -3.92 2.42 6.64
N ALA A 135 -3.18 3.42 6.15
CA ALA A 135 -2.45 4.40 6.96
C ALA A 135 -3.14 5.76 6.91
N GLY A 136 -3.30 6.40 8.06
CA GLY A 136 -3.95 7.70 8.14
C GLY A 136 -3.16 8.84 7.48
N HIS A 137 -1.82 8.78 7.54
CA HIS A 137 -0.92 9.86 7.10
C HIS A 137 -0.61 9.90 5.59
N LYS A 138 -1.31 9.09 4.78
CA LYS A 138 -1.14 9.07 3.31
C LYS A 138 -2.34 9.74 2.64
N GLY A 139 -3.01 9.05 1.72
CA GLY A 139 -4.14 9.60 0.97
C GLY A 139 -5.38 9.97 1.81
N LEU A 140 -5.39 9.64 3.10
CA LEU A 140 -6.43 10.09 4.04
C LEU A 140 -6.09 11.43 4.73
N TYR A 141 -4.93 12.02 4.48
CA TYR A 141 -4.51 13.33 5.01
C TYR A 141 -4.57 13.47 6.54
N GLY A 142 -4.54 12.35 7.26
CA GLY A 142 -4.46 12.31 8.72
C GLY A 142 -3.02 12.42 9.24
N PRO A 143 -2.83 12.45 10.57
CA PRO A 143 -1.51 12.53 11.18
C PRO A 143 -0.78 11.19 11.12
N MET A 144 0.55 11.23 11.26
CA MET A 144 1.36 10.05 11.55
C MET A 144 0.94 9.41 12.87
N GLY A 145 1.15 8.09 13.01
CA GLY A 145 0.74 7.34 14.20
C GLY A 145 -0.77 7.04 14.23
N THR A 146 -1.41 7.03 13.06
CA THR A 146 -2.80 6.59 12.86
C THR A 146 -2.92 5.65 11.67
N GLY A 147 -3.83 4.69 11.76
CA GLY A 147 -4.19 3.73 10.73
C GLY A 147 -5.60 3.19 11.00
N LEU A 148 -6.10 2.41 10.07
CA LEU A 148 -7.40 1.78 10.16
C LEU A 148 -7.32 0.34 9.65
N LEU A 149 -7.99 -0.54 10.39
CA LEU A 149 -8.41 -1.87 9.93
C LEU A 149 -9.93 -1.86 9.82
N VAL A 150 -10.45 -2.08 8.62
CA VAL A 150 -11.89 -2.24 8.39
C VAL A 150 -12.16 -3.72 8.12
N ILE A 151 -13.07 -4.30 8.88
CA ILE A 151 -13.44 -5.72 8.85
C ILE A 151 -14.83 -5.85 8.25
N ASN A 152 -14.96 -6.63 7.19
CA ASN A 152 -16.21 -7.02 6.52
C ASN A 152 -16.27 -8.55 6.40
N SER A 153 -16.00 -9.23 7.51
CA SER A 153 -15.94 -10.69 7.59
C SER A 153 -16.42 -11.15 8.97
N ASP A 154 -17.02 -12.32 9.03
CA ASP A 154 -17.39 -12.98 10.29
C ASP A 154 -16.27 -13.89 10.83
N GLU A 155 -15.12 -13.90 10.16
CA GLU A 155 -13.98 -14.72 10.59
C GLU A 155 -13.39 -14.24 11.91
N HIS A 156 -13.11 -15.21 12.75
CA HIS A 156 -12.47 -14.97 14.03
C HIS A 156 -10.98 -14.66 13.84
N LEU A 157 -10.54 -13.52 14.36
CA LEU A 157 -9.14 -13.14 14.42
C LEU A 157 -8.62 -13.29 15.83
N ASN A 158 -7.48 -13.95 16.03
CA ASN A 158 -6.77 -13.92 17.30
C ASN A 158 -6.23 -12.53 17.58
N SER A 159 -6.24 -12.10 18.86
CA SER A 159 -5.64 -10.82 19.27
C SER A 159 -4.13 -10.83 19.00
N LEU A 160 -3.61 -9.68 18.56
CA LEU A 160 -2.16 -9.47 18.40
C LEU A 160 -1.51 -8.93 19.67
N ILE A 161 -2.25 -8.07 20.37
CA ILE A 161 -1.81 -7.38 21.58
C ILE A 161 -2.90 -7.57 22.62
N GLU A 162 -2.53 -8.05 23.78
CA GLU A 162 -3.43 -8.24 24.92
C GLU A 162 -3.12 -7.23 26.01
N GLY A 163 -4.16 -6.67 26.65
CA GLY A 163 -3.96 -5.66 27.68
C GLY A 163 -5.26 -4.99 28.15
N GLY A 164 -5.12 -3.93 28.90
CA GLY A 164 -6.27 -3.20 29.42
C GLY A 164 -7.07 -2.51 28.32
N THR A 165 -8.38 -2.75 28.29
CA THR A 165 -9.34 -2.16 27.34
C THR A 165 -10.34 -1.22 28.03
N GLY A 166 -10.34 -1.21 29.37
CA GLY A 166 -11.32 -0.46 30.16
C GLY A 166 -12.63 -1.20 30.42
N SER A 167 -12.85 -2.33 29.72
CA SER A 167 -14.02 -3.21 29.90
C SER A 167 -13.63 -4.57 30.42
N PHE A 168 -14.58 -5.27 31.08
CA PHE A 168 -14.41 -6.63 31.61
C PHE A 168 -13.18 -6.81 32.52
N SER A 169 -12.84 -5.78 33.33
CA SER A 169 -11.58 -5.72 34.10
C SER A 169 -11.38 -6.86 35.10
N ALA A 170 -12.43 -7.62 35.47
CA ALA A 170 -12.35 -8.78 36.34
C ALA A 170 -12.01 -10.08 35.59
N VAL A 171 -12.07 -10.09 34.24
CA VAL A 171 -11.79 -11.25 33.40
C VAL A 171 -10.33 -11.22 32.99
N LEU A 172 -9.62 -12.33 33.14
CA LEU A 172 -8.17 -12.40 32.86
C LEU A 172 -7.85 -12.57 31.37
N SER A 173 -8.80 -13.04 30.55
CA SER A 173 -8.62 -13.14 29.11
C SER A 173 -8.97 -11.85 28.40
N GLN A 174 -8.36 -11.62 27.23
CA GLN A 174 -8.70 -10.50 26.36
C GLN A 174 -10.19 -10.55 25.98
N PRO A 175 -10.93 -9.43 26.02
CA PRO A 175 -12.33 -9.39 25.59
C PRO A 175 -12.52 -9.85 24.15
N GLU A 176 -13.60 -10.60 23.90
CA GLU A 176 -13.96 -11.09 22.56
C GLU A 176 -14.76 -10.06 21.74
N ILE A 177 -15.26 -9.00 22.38
CA ILE A 177 -16.07 -7.97 21.74
C ILE A 177 -15.22 -6.96 20.99
N TYR A 178 -15.72 -6.49 19.87
CA TYR A 178 -15.13 -5.40 19.13
C TYR A 178 -15.62 -4.02 19.68
N PRO A 179 -14.79 -2.99 19.68
CA PRO A 179 -13.39 -2.94 19.20
C PRO A 179 -12.36 -3.41 20.21
N ASP A 180 -12.75 -3.68 21.47
CA ASP A 180 -11.87 -3.95 22.63
C ASP A 180 -10.87 -5.08 22.39
N ARG A 181 -11.27 -6.07 21.59
CA ARG A 181 -10.39 -7.19 21.23
C ARG A 181 -9.06 -6.74 20.61
N PHE A 182 -9.06 -5.67 19.84
CA PHE A 182 -7.87 -5.18 19.11
C PHE A 182 -7.36 -3.82 19.56
N GLU A 183 -8.13 -3.11 20.39
CA GLU A 183 -7.79 -1.77 20.86
C GLU A 183 -7.33 -1.78 22.33
N SER A 184 -6.25 -2.53 22.60
CA SER A 184 -5.66 -2.59 23.93
C SER A 184 -4.77 -1.38 24.24
N GLY A 185 -4.86 -0.88 25.47
CA GLY A 185 -4.12 0.31 25.94
C GLY A 185 -4.81 1.62 25.63
N THR A 186 -4.25 2.72 26.13
CA THR A 186 -4.79 4.06 25.89
C THR A 186 -4.60 4.45 24.43
N LEU A 187 -5.71 4.71 23.75
CA LEU A 187 -5.71 5.10 22.34
C LEU A 187 -5.17 6.51 22.12
N ASN A 188 -4.63 6.74 20.91
CA ASN A 188 -4.22 8.07 20.43
C ASN A 188 -5.46 8.90 20.02
N VAL A 189 -6.27 9.33 21.01
CA VAL A 189 -7.53 10.06 20.76
C VAL A 189 -7.31 11.32 19.90
N PRO A 190 -6.31 12.19 20.17
CA PRO A 190 -6.05 13.35 19.32
C PRO A 190 -5.75 12.98 17.87
N GLY A 191 -4.96 11.93 17.65
CA GLY A 191 -4.64 11.45 16.31
C GLY A 191 -5.87 10.89 15.60
N ILE A 192 -6.72 10.14 16.28
CA ILE A 192 -7.97 9.57 15.73
C ILE A 192 -8.93 10.68 15.31
N LEU A 193 -9.12 11.71 16.15
CA LEU A 193 -9.96 12.86 15.83
C LEU A 193 -9.40 13.62 14.60
N SER A 194 -8.09 13.84 14.56
CA SER A 194 -7.42 14.48 13.43
C SER A 194 -7.52 13.67 12.16
N LEU A 195 -7.46 12.33 12.23
CA LEU A 195 -7.71 11.44 11.09
C LEU A 195 -9.15 11.59 10.58
N GLY A 196 -10.12 11.72 11.48
CA GLY A 196 -11.52 12.01 11.12
C GLY A 196 -11.66 13.27 10.26
N GLU A 197 -10.92 14.34 10.60
CA GLU A 197 -10.89 15.57 9.79
C GLU A 197 -10.21 15.35 8.44
N GLY A 198 -9.13 14.55 8.37
CA GLY A 198 -8.51 14.17 7.11
C GLY A 198 -9.47 13.40 6.19
N ILE A 199 -10.21 12.43 6.74
CA ILE A 199 -11.23 11.67 6.00
C ILE A 199 -12.35 12.60 5.52
N ARG A 200 -12.81 13.54 6.35
CA ARG A 200 -13.81 14.54 5.96
C ARG A 200 -13.29 15.41 4.82
N PHE A 201 -12.06 15.91 4.90
CA PHE A 201 -11.42 16.66 3.81
C PHE A 201 -11.43 15.88 2.49
N VAL A 202 -11.07 14.58 2.51
CA VAL A 202 -11.09 13.72 1.32
C VAL A 202 -12.52 13.55 0.79
N SER A 203 -13.50 13.34 1.69
CA SER A 203 -14.91 13.21 1.32
C SER A 203 -15.45 14.47 0.65
N ASP A 204 -15.21 15.63 1.24
CA ASP A 204 -15.68 16.93 0.75
C ASP A 204 -15.03 17.31 -0.59
N ARG A 205 -13.74 17.02 -0.76
CA ARG A 205 -13.02 17.22 -2.03
C ARG A 205 -13.45 16.23 -3.10
N GLY A 206 -13.77 15.00 -2.70
CA GLY A 206 -14.08 13.88 -3.56
C GLY A 206 -12.83 13.17 -4.11
N VAL A 207 -12.73 11.86 -3.83
CA VAL A 207 -11.62 10.98 -4.23
C VAL A 207 -11.26 11.14 -5.71
N SER A 208 -12.25 11.14 -6.61
CA SER A 208 -12.02 11.28 -8.05
C SER A 208 -11.42 12.62 -8.45
N ARG A 209 -11.72 13.70 -7.70
CA ARG A 209 -11.16 15.03 -7.96
C ARG A 209 -9.72 15.12 -7.49
N ILE A 210 -9.42 14.55 -6.31
CA ILE A 210 -8.06 14.41 -5.79
C ILE A 210 -7.21 13.64 -6.80
N TYR A 211 -7.66 12.44 -7.18
CA TYR A 211 -6.99 11.61 -8.17
C TYR A 211 -6.68 12.36 -9.47
N LYS A 212 -7.68 13.05 -10.06
CA LYS A 212 -7.51 13.79 -11.33
C LYS A 212 -6.47 14.91 -11.21
N SER A 213 -6.47 15.64 -10.08
CA SER A 213 -5.51 16.72 -9.84
C SER A 213 -4.08 16.17 -9.76
N GLU A 214 -3.87 15.15 -8.95
CA GLU A 214 -2.55 14.55 -8.76
C GLU A 214 -2.04 13.83 -10.02
N GLN A 215 -2.93 13.13 -10.73
CA GLN A 215 -2.62 12.47 -12.00
C GLN A 215 -2.27 13.49 -13.10
N GLY A 216 -2.85 14.69 -13.08
CA GLY A 216 -2.49 15.80 -13.97
C GLY A 216 -1.03 16.20 -13.78
N HIS A 217 -0.55 16.30 -12.55
CA HIS A 217 0.86 16.58 -12.27
C HIS A 217 1.78 15.43 -12.75
N ILE A 218 1.39 14.18 -12.51
CA ILE A 218 2.15 13.03 -13.03
C ILE A 218 2.19 13.04 -14.57
N ALA A 219 1.11 13.44 -15.24
CA ALA A 219 1.07 13.58 -16.69
C ALA A 219 2.11 14.56 -17.21
N ASP A 220 2.17 15.76 -16.61
CA ASP A 220 3.12 16.79 -16.99
C ASP A 220 4.57 16.32 -16.74
N ILE A 221 4.83 15.73 -15.58
CA ILE A 221 6.14 15.18 -15.20
C ILE A 221 6.56 14.06 -16.17
N TYR A 222 5.71 13.07 -16.41
CA TYR A 222 6.00 11.94 -17.29
C TYR A 222 6.34 12.39 -18.71
N LYS A 223 5.51 13.27 -19.28
CA LYS A 223 5.73 13.81 -20.65
C LYS A 223 7.07 14.52 -20.78
N ALA A 224 7.47 15.28 -19.76
CA ALA A 224 8.75 15.97 -19.77
C ALA A 224 9.93 15.02 -19.60
N LEU A 225 9.86 14.12 -18.60
CA LEU A 225 10.96 13.19 -18.28
C LEU A 225 11.19 12.16 -19.40
N LYS A 226 10.13 11.71 -20.09
CA LYS A 226 10.22 10.77 -21.21
C LYS A 226 11.13 11.25 -22.35
N ASN A 227 11.27 12.58 -22.49
CA ASN A 227 12.08 13.19 -23.55
C ASN A 227 13.53 13.49 -23.14
N ILE A 228 13.94 13.11 -21.91
CA ILE A 228 15.32 13.32 -21.42
C ILE A 228 16.09 12.00 -21.59
N SER A 229 17.11 11.98 -22.46
CA SER A 229 17.85 10.76 -22.84
C SER A 229 18.48 10.03 -21.66
N ASN A 230 18.96 10.75 -20.65
CA ASN A 230 19.60 10.18 -19.46
C ASN A 230 18.63 9.91 -18.31
N VAL A 231 17.31 9.94 -18.54
CA VAL A 231 16.29 9.58 -17.56
C VAL A 231 15.63 8.27 -17.96
N ARG A 232 15.61 7.32 -17.03
CA ARG A 232 14.91 6.04 -17.17
C ARG A 232 13.60 6.08 -16.40
N LEU A 233 12.49 5.85 -17.10
CA LEU A 233 11.16 5.62 -16.54
C LEU A 233 10.85 4.12 -16.55
N TYR A 234 10.10 3.65 -15.57
CA TYR A 234 9.82 2.22 -15.38
C TYR A 234 8.39 1.85 -15.72
N THR A 235 7.50 2.82 -15.74
CA THR A 235 6.06 2.63 -16.03
C THR A 235 5.57 3.71 -16.97
N ASP A 236 4.52 3.38 -17.73
CA ASP A 236 3.74 4.35 -18.47
C ASP A 236 2.39 4.53 -17.77
N PRO A 237 2.19 5.61 -17.00
CA PRO A 237 0.96 5.84 -16.25
C PRO A 237 -0.26 6.11 -17.16
N PHE A 238 -0.09 6.14 -18.48
CA PHE A 238 -1.15 6.29 -19.48
C PHE A 238 -1.32 5.05 -20.35
N SER A 239 -0.68 3.94 -19.99
CA SER A 239 -0.91 2.65 -20.65
C SER A 239 -2.39 2.26 -20.57
N SER A 240 -2.93 1.70 -21.65
CA SER A 240 -4.28 1.13 -21.69
C SER A 240 -4.37 -0.23 -21.01
N GLU A 241 -3.23 -0.88 -20.75
CA GLU A 241 -3.18 -2.25 -20.22
C GLU A 241 -3.22 -2.28 -18.67
N LYS A 242 -2.80 -1.18 -18.03
CA LYS A 242 -2.68 -1.06 -16.58
C LYS A 242 -3.21 0.26 -16.06
N SER A 243 -3.67 0.24 -14.83
CA SER A 243 -4.05 1.44 -14.08
C SER A 243 -2.96 1.82 -13.08
N TYR A 244 -2.82 3.11 -12.78
CA TYR A 244 -1.80 3.61 -11.85
C TYR A 244 -2.41 4.60 -10.86
N VAL A 245 -1.86 4.63 -9.64
CA VAL A 245 -2.07 5.76 -8.72
C VAL A 245 -1.11 6.91 -9.09
N PRO A 246 -1.38 8.15 -8.67
CA PRO A 246 -0.56 9.33 -8.97
C PRO A 246 0.84 9.26 -8.33
N LEU A 247 1.68 8.39 -8.86
CA LEU A 247 3.04 8.12 -8.40
C LEU A 247 3.91 7.76 -9.60
N LEU A 248 5.14 8.26 -9.64
CA LEU A 248 6.10 7.98 -10.71
C LEU A 248 7.48 7.71 -10.11
N SER A 249 8.11 6.63 -10.56
CA SER A 249 9.51 6.34 -10.24
C SER A 249 10.40 6.49 -11.48
N PHE A 250 11.58 7.05 -11.25
CA PHE A 250 12.59 7.24 -12.29
C PHE A 250 14.00 7.11 -11.73
N ASN A 251 14.99 6.98 -12.63
CA ASN A 251 16.41 7.14 -12.29
C ASN A 251 17.09 8.03 -13.34
N VAL A 252 18.14 8.74 -12.92
CA VAL A 252 19.09 9.36 -13.83
C VAL A 252 20.21 8.36 -14.11
N VAL A 253 20.46 8.09 -15.38
CA VAL A 253 21.47 7.11 -15.81
C VAL A 253 22.86 7.56 -15.32
N GLY A 254 23.63 6.63 -14.75
CA GLY A 254 24.95 6.91 -14.17
C GLY A 254 24.93 7.34 -12.71
N LEU A 255 23.76 7.65 -12.12
CA LEU A 255 23.63 8.02 -10.71
C LEU A 255 22.82 7.00 -9.93
N HIS A 256 23.24 6.74 -8.68
CA HIS A 256 22.42 6.01 -7.72
C HIS A 256 21.20 6.85 -7.32
N SER A 257 20.05 6.20 -7.05
CA SER A 257 18.82 6.92 -6.70
C SER A 257 18.97 7.90 -5.53
N GLU A 258 19.77 7.51 -4.51
CA GLU A 258 20.04 8.36 -3.35
C GLU A 258 20.88 9.61 -3.71
N GLN A 259 21.82 9.48 -4.64
CA GLN A 259 22.60 10.62 -5.14
C GLN A 259 21.70 11.61 -5.88
N THR A 260 20.83 11.09 -6.74
CA THR A 260 19.83 11.93 -7.44
C THR A 260 18.91 12.66 -6.45
N ALA A 261 18.45 11.97 -5.41
CA ALA A 261 17.61 12.58 -4.37
C ALA A 261 18.35 13.65 -3.57
N ALA A 262 19.65 13.44 -3.25
CA ALA A 262 20.48 14.43 -2.58
C ALA A 262 20.67 15.69 -3.43
N LEU A 263 20.89 15.54 -4.75
CA LEU A 263 20.99 16.67 -5.67
C LEU A 263 19.66 17.46 -5.78
N LEU A 264 18.53 16.76 -5.80
CA LEU A 264 17.21 17.40 -5.78
C LEU A 264 16.94 18.13 -4.46
N ALA A 265 17.39 17.57 -3.33
CA ALA A 265 17.26 18.22 -2.03
C ALA A 265 18.02 19.54 -1.94
N ASN A 266 19.19 19.68 -2.63
CA ASN A 266 19.91 20.96 -2.73
C ASN A 266 19.09 22.06 -3.44
N ASP A 267 18.17 21.67 -4.30
CA ASP A 267 17.24 22.58 -4.98
C ASP A 267 15.88 22.68 -4.22
N ASN A 268 15.83 22.28 -2.93
CA ASN A 268 14.64 22.25 -2.05
C ASN A 268 13.49 21.37 -2.57
N ILE A 269 13.80 20.30 -3.29
CA ILE A 269 12.82 19.34 -3.78
C ILE A 269 12.87 18.06 -2.94
N ALA A 270 11.79 17.80 -2.22
CA ALA A 270 11.64 16.60 -1.41
C ALA A 270 11.12 15.43 -2.25
N VAL A 271 11.97 14.46 -2.48
CA VAL A 271 11.62 13.16 -3.08
C VAL A 271 12.02 12.03 -2.14
N ARG A 272 11.61 10.82 -2.45
CA ARG A 272 12.11 9.64 -1.76
C ARG A 272 12.94 8.79 -2.71
N ALA A 273 14.05 8.22 -2.20
CA ALA A 273 14.92 7.33 -2.97
C ALA A 273 15.14 5.98 -2.26
N GLY A 274 15.71 5.02 -2.96
CA GLY A 274 16.07 3.69 -2.47
C GLY A 274 15.01 2.63 -2.76
N LEU A 275 14.89 1.63 -1.87
CA LEU A 275 14.04 0.45 -2.07
C LEU A 275 12.60 0.60 -1.55
N HIS A 276 12.25 1.73 -0.95
CA HIS A 276 10.89 2.05 -0.50
C HIS A 276 10.19 0.94 0.33
N CYS A 277 10.97 0.10 1.03
CA CYS A 277 10.48 -1.07 1.76
C CYS A 277 9.70 -2.08 0.91
N ALA A 278 10.02 -2.19 -0.39
CA ALA A 278 9.35 -3.13 -1.31
C ALA A 278 10.38 -3.84 -2.22
N PRO A 279 11.31 -4.63 -1.66
CA PRO A 279 12.38 -5.26 -2.43
C PRO A 279 11.85 -6.20 -3.53
N SER A 280 10.71 -6.85 -3.32
CA SER A 280 10.07 -7.72 -4.32
C SER A 280 9.62 -6.94 -5.55
N ALA A 281 9.06 -5.74 -5.38
CA ALA A 281 8.71 -4.85 -6.47
C ALA A 281 9.96 -4.42 -7.27
N HIS A 282 11.03 -4.05 -6.56
CA HIS A 282 12.30 -3.72 -7.23
C HIS A 282 12.92 -4.91 -7.96
N LYS A 283 12.77 -6.14 -7.44
CA LYS A 283 13.18 -7.36 -8.14
C LYS A 283 12.38 -7.57 -9.43
N THR A 284 11.06 -7.34 -9.39
CA THR A 284 10.17 -7.45 -10.55
C THR A 284 10.54 -6.46 -11.65
N TYR A 285 10.92 -5.24 -11.29
CA TYR A 285 11.29 -4.16 -12.24
C TYR A 285 12.79 -4.03 -12.52
N GLY A 286 13.63 -4.93 -11.98
CA GLY A 286 15.08 -4.95 -12.24
C GLY A 286 15.86 -3.78 -11.60
N THR A 287 15.31 -3.16 -10.55
CA THR A 287 15.89 -1.97 -9.90
C THR A 287 16.41 -2.24 -8.49
N LEU A 288 16.58 -3.51 -8.12
CA LEU A 288 16.93 -3.89 -6.74
C LEU A 288 18.27 -3.32 -6.28
N ARG A 289 19.24 -3.19 -7.20
CA ARG A 289 20.59 -2.68 -6.89
C ARG A 289 20.62 -1.17 -6.71
N GLU A 290 19.92 -0.45 -7.57
CA GLU A 290 20.02 1.01 -7.68
C GLU A 290 18.91 1.73 -6.90
N GLY A 291 17.83 1.01 -6.56
CA GLY A 291 16.60 1.63 -6.08
C GLY A 291 15.97 2.53 -7.14
N THR A 292 15.06 3.39 -6.74
CA THR A 292 14.46 4.40 -7.62
C THR A 292 14.26 5.70 -6.86
N VAL A 293 14.24 6.83 -7.59
CA VAL A 293 13.68 8.09 -7.10
C VAL A 293 12.19 8.08 -7.35
N ARG A 294 11.39 8.35 -6.32
CA ARG A 294 9.94 8.35 -6.38
C ARG A 294 9.36 9.74 -6.18
N ILE A 295 8.49 10.12 -7.08
CA ILE A 295 7.69 11.35 -7.05
C ILE A 295 6.26 10.96 -6.71
N ALA A 296 5.65 11.68 -5.77
CA ALA A 296 4.26 11.51 -5.38
C ALA A 296 3.67 12.91 -5.09
N PRO A 297 2.99 13.53 -6.04
CA PRO A 297 2.31 14.80 -5.81
C PRO A 297 1.12 14.61 -4.88
N SER A 298 0.63 15.70 -4.31
CA SER A 298 -0.60 15.75 -3.54
C SER A 298 -1.55 16.79 -4.12
N ILE A 299 -2.77 16.84 -3.59
CA ILE A 299 -3.74 17.89 -3.95
C ILE A 299 -3.21 19.32 -3.68
N PHE A 300 -2.19 19.47 -2.85
CA PHE A 300 -1.55 20.74 -2.52
C PHE A 300 -0.36 21.09 -3.44
N THR A 301 0.09 20.15 -4.26
CA THR A 301 1.17 20.38 -5.24
C THR A 301 0.75 21.43 -6.27
N LYS A 302 1.62 22.39 -6.52
CA LYS A 302 1.39 23.47 -7.48
C LYS A 302 2.17 23.24 -8.76
N LYS A 303 1.75 23.88 -9.86
CA LYS A 303 2.47 23.82 -11.14
C LYS A 303 3.91 24.35 -11.04
N GLN A 304 4.15 25.30 -10.13
CA GLN A 304 5.49 25.82 -9.86
C GLN A 304 6.43 24.74 -9.28
N ASP A 305 5.91 23.87 -8.38
CA ASP A 305 6.67 22.78 -7.79
C ASP A 305 7.07 21.75 -8.85
N VAL A 306 6.13 21.44 -9.76
CA VAL A 306 6.40 20.58 -10.93
C VAL A 306 7.47 21.17 -11.83
N ASN A 307 7.38 22.47 -12.17
CA ASN A 307 8.36 23.13 -13.01
C ASN A 307 9.76 23.16 -12.37
N LEU A 308 9.84 23.39 -11.06
CA LEU A 308 11.09 23.36 -10.32
C LEU A 308 11.73 21.96 -10.39
N LEU A 309 10.94 20.91 -10.11
CA LEU A 309 11.38 19.52 -10.23
C LEU A 309 11.96 19.24 -11.63
N LEU A 310 11.22 19.60 -12.68
CA LEU A 310 11.64 19.33 -14.06
C LEU A 310 12.93 20.05 -14.43
N THR A 311 13.08 21.33 -14.02
CA THR A 311 14.30 22.12 -14.25
C THR A 311 15.50 21.45 -13.56
N SER A 312 15.34 21.02 -12.31
CA SER A 312 16.41 20.37 -11.54
C SER A 312 16.79 19.01 -12.13
N VAL A 313 15.81 18.17 -12.52
CA VAL A 313 16.09 16.88 -13.15
C VAL A 313 16.84 17.05 -14.47
N VAL A 314 16.44 18.02 -15.32
CA VAL A 314 17.16 18.33 -16.57
C VAL A 314 18.61 18.74 -16.30
N LYS A 315 18.84 19.60 -15.28
CA LYS A 315 20.19 20.02 -14.88
C LYS A 315 21.03 18.83 -14.42
N ILE A 316 20.47 17.95 -13.58
CA ILE A 316 21.16 16.76 -13.07
C ILE A 316 21.49 15.80 -14.22
N ALA A 317 20.53 15.52 -15.10
CA ALA A 317 20.69 14.58 -16.21
C ALA A 317 21.69 15.08 -17.30
N LYS A 318 21.93 16.38 -17.40
CA LYS A 318 22.97 16.94 -18.31
C LYS A 318 24.39 16.83 -17.72
N ASN A 319 24.51 16.73 -16.41
CA ASN A 319 25.80 16.73 -15.70
C ASN A 319 26.19 15.32 -15.21
N SER A 320 25.38 14.33 -15.48
CA SER A 320 25.63 12.89 -15.22
C SER A 320 26.02 12.14 -16.53
#